data_07cf55a44ab522075cb8f6e9c9d426fc
#
_entry.id   07cf55a44ab522075cb8f6e9c9d426fc
#
_cell.length_a   1.000
_cell.length_b   1.000
_cell.length_c   1.000
_cell.angle_alpha   90.00
_cell.angle_beta   90.00
_cell.angle_gamma   90.00
#
_symmetry.space_group_name_H-M   'P 1'
#
loop_
_entity.id
_entity.type
_entity.pdbx_description
1 polymer ?
#
loop_
_entity_poly.entity_id
_entity_poly.type
_entity_poly.pdbx_seq_one_letter_code
_entity_poly.pdbx_strand_id
1 'polypeptide(L)'
;YQQEHDSKTGSWSSIYITRDTLTYGTDTAKTFSSMLAKLKDLGFAASYLYAYDEPVAIQPDGSWKTPDTLYLQAFYNPKHTAVLSGETRRIASTDIFDNEYTGFEDRFTVVIVPIFTNEQHHGLFVCNTDVNHFGHIYTTSLHLGASFKYLSLLKEQIQTKEQLVMSLNEIHEKNELLNHLSTSDEPTGVNNRRGLMEKV
;
A
#
# COMPACT_ATOMS: atom_id res chain seq x y z
N TYR A 1 15.25 -34.70 3.44
CA TYR A 1 14.87 -34.11 4.75
C TYR A 1 15.10 -32.60 4.77
N GLN A 2 16.23 -32.09 4.27
CA GLN A 2 16.56 -30.67 4.28
C GLN A 2 15.67 -29.87 3.29
N GLN A 3 15.47 -30.36 2.07
CA GLN A 3 14.58 -29.76 1.07
C GLN A 3 13.10 -29.68 1.51
N GLU A 4 12.63 -30.66 2.28
CA GLU A 4 11.25 -30.69 2.78
C GLU A 4 11.04 -29.71 3.95
N HIS A 5 12.09 -29.46 4.73
CA HIS A 5 12.08 -28.47 5.79
C HIS A 5 12.12 -27.05 5.23
N ASP A 6 12.97 -26.78 4.22
CA ASP A 6 13.10 -25.48 3.54
C ASP A 6 11.80 -25.09 2.80
N SER A 7 11.15 -26.07 2.15
CA SER A 7 9.85 -25.87 1.50
C SER A 7 8.74 -25.48 2.50
N LYS A 8 8.68 -26.11 3.66
CA LYS A 8 7.72 -25.78 4.72
C LYS A 8 7.97 -24.39 5.30
N THR A 9 9.22 -24.06 5.57
CA THR A 9 9.62 -22.75 6.13
C THR A 9 9.27 -21.62 5.18
N GLY A 10 9.54 -21.76 3.88
CA GLY A 10 9.19 -20.79 2.86
C GLY A 10 7.68 -20.55 2.74
N SER A 11 6.88 -21.61 2.80
CA SER A 11 5.41 -21.51 2.76
C SER A 11 4.85 -20.73 3.95
N TRP A 12 5.35 -20.98 5.16
CA TRP A 12 4.93 -20.27 6.36
C TRP A 12 5.31 -18.78 6.33
N SER A 13 6.52 -18.46 5.87
CA SER A 13 6.97 -17.07 5.80
C SER A 13 6.11 -16.24 4.83
N SER A 14 5.69 -16.81 3.70
CA SER A 14 4.77 -16.15 2.76
C SER A 14 3.40 -15.86 3.36
N ILE A 15 2.86 -16.78 4.15
CA ILE A 15 1.59 -16.60 4.88
C ILE A 15 1.73 -15.45 5.90
N TYR A 16 2.87 -15.33 6.56
CA TYR A 16 3.10 -14.25 7.53
C TYR A 16 3.15 -12.86 6.90
N ILE A 17 3.55 -12.71 5.63
CA ILE A 17 3.48 -11.42 4.92
C ILE A 17 2.03 -10.89 4.95
N THR A 18 1.07 -11.70 4.53
CA THR A 18 -0.35 -11.30 4.51
C THR A 18 -0.89 -11.05 5.91
N ARG A 19 -0.60 -11.92 6.86
CA ARG A 19 -1.03 -11.75 8.26
C ARG A 19 -0.53 -10.44 8.86
N ASP A 20 0.75 -10.15 8.71
CA ASP A 20 1.37 -8.96 9.29
C ASP A 20 0.87 -7.68 8.59
N THR A 21 0.56 -7.75 7.29
CA THR A 21 -0.10 -6.67 6.56
C THR A 21 -1.48 -6.36 7.16
N LEU A 22 -2.28 -7.37 7.42
CA LEU A 22 -3.60 -7.20 8.06
C LEU A 22 -3.48 -6.63 9.49
N THR A 23 -2.41 -7.00 10.20
CA THR A 23 -2.18 -6.55 11.58
C THR A 23 -1.70 -5.10 11.65
N TYR A 24 -0.82 -4.69 10.73
CA TYR A 24 -0.11 -3.40 10.78
C TYR A 24 -0.50 -2.45 9.65
N GLY A 25 -1.54 -2.71 8.89
CA GLY A 25 -1.92 -1.96 7.69
C GLY A 25 -2.09 -0.45 7.88
N THR A 26 -2.41 0.01 9.10
CA THR A 26 -2.47 1.44 9.44
C THR A 26 -1.09 2.07 9.66
N ASP A 27 -0.07 1.26 9.95
CA ASP A 27 1.33 1.66 10.07
C ASP A 27 2.12 1.13 8.86
N THR A 28 2.17 1.91 7.80
CA THR A 28 2.81 1.55 6.54
C THR A 28 4.29 1.21 6.71
N ALA A 29 5.02 1.96 7.53
CA ALA A 29 6.44 1.72 7.78
C ALA A 29 6.67 0.36 8.46
N LYS A 30 5.86 0.04 9.45
CA LYS A 30 5.91 -1.25 10.15
C LYS A 30 5.51 -2.41 9.25
N THR A 31 4.50 -2.20 8.40
CA THR A 31 4.07 -3.18 7.40
C THR A 31 5.21 -3.51 6.43
N PHE A 32 5.87 -2.51 5.85
CA PHE A 32 6.99 -2.74 4.93
C PHE A 32 8.21 -3.32 5.62
N SER A 33 8.53 -2.91 6.85
CA SER A 33 9.61 -3.51 7.64
C SER A 33 9.35 -5.01 7.89
N SER A 34 8.12 -5.37 8.24
CA SER A 34 7.72 -6.76 8.44
C SER A 34 7.80 -7.58 7.15
N MET A 35 7.33 -7.03 6.03
CA MET A 35 7.45 -7.67 4.71
C MET A 35 8.91 -7.96 4.36
N LEU A 36 9.81 -6.97 4.51
CA LEU A 36 11.23 -7.15 4.21
C LEU A 36 11.89 -8.23 5.07
N ALA A 37 11.57 -8.29 6.36
CA ALA A 37 12.06 -9.35 7.23
C ALA A 37 11.66 -10.74 6.71
N LYS A 38 10.43 -10.90 6.25
CA LYS A 38 9.95 -12.17 5.70
C LYS A 38 10.55 -12.51 4.34
N LEU A 39 10.78 -11.52 3.48
CA LEU A 39 11.46 -11.71 2.20
C LEU A 39 12.91 -12.19 2.41
N LYS A 40 13.62 -11.63 3.38
CA LYS A 40 14.94 -12.08 3.77
C LYS A 40 14.93 -13.56 4.20
N ASP A 41 13.98 -13.94 5.04
CA ASP A 41 13.86 -15.30 5.57
C ASP A 41 13.47 -16.32 4.48
N LEU A 42 12.93 -15.86 3.34
CA LEU A 42 12.61 -16.70 2.17
C LEU A 42 13.83 -17.03 1.29
N GLY A 43 15.04 -16.58 1.66
CA GLY A 43 16.27 -16.90 0.94
C GLY A 43 16.57 -15.99 -0.25
N PHE A 44 15.91 -14.82 -0.31
CA PHE A 44 16.27 -13.80 -1.28
C PHE A 44 17.52 -13.04 -0.82
N ALA A 45 18.57 -13.04 -1.66
CA ALA A 45 19.81 -12.35 -1.34
C ALA A 45 19.66 -10.82 -1.38
N ALA A 46 18.79 -10.31 -2.25
CA ALA A 46 18.35 -8.93 -2.28
C ALA A 46 16.89 -8.87 -2.73
N SER A 47 16.16 -7.86 -2.28
CA SER A 47 14.74 -7.68 -2.57
C SER A 47 14.36 -6.22 -2.62
N TYR A 48 13.58 -5.83 -3.62
CA TYR A 48 13.11 -4.47 -3.83
C TYR A 48 11.61 -4.51 -4.12
N LEU A 49 10.84 -3.69 -3.42
CA LEU A 49 9.39 -3.56 -3.57
C LEU A 49 9.08 -2.22 -4.22
N TYR A 50 8.68 -2.23 -5.47
CA TYR A 50 8.23 -1.05 -6.20
C TYR A 50 6.71 -1.05 -6.29
N ALA A 51 6.08 0.08 -5.97
CA ALA A 51 4.66 0.30 -6.21
C ALA A 51 4.47 1.25 -7.39
N TYR A 52 3.33 1.13 -8.05
CA TYR A 52 2.80 2.16 -8.95
C TYR A 52 2.08 3.22 -8.11
N ASP A 53 1.94 4.43 -8.65
CA ASP A 53 1.12 5.47 -8.02
C ASP A 53 -0.35 5.04 -7.99
N GLU A 54 -0.83 4.55 -9.14
CA GLU A 54 -2.14 3.93 -9.29
C GLU A 54 -2.01 2.54 -9.93
N PRO A 55 -2.88 1.58 -9.54
CA PRO A 55 -2.89 0.27 -10.17
C PRO A 55 -3.15 0.35 -11.68
N VAL A 56 -2.42 -0.45 -12.45
CA VAL A 56 -2.54 -0.51 -13.91
C VAL A 56 -3.40 -1.72 -14.29
N ALA A 57 -4.45 -1.48 -15.07
CA ALA A 57 -5.31 -2.55 -15.58
C ALA A 57 -4.58 -3.41 -16.63
N ILE A 58 -4.80 -4.71 -16.58
CA ILE A 58 -4.38 -5.64 -17.64
C ILE A 58 -5.37 -5.51 -18.80
N GLN A 59 -4.86 -5.36 -20.01
CA GLN A 59 -5.70 -5.33 -21.21
C GLN A 59 -6.27 -6.73 -21.52
N PRO A 60 -7.35 -6.83 -22.29
CA PRO A 60 -7.95 -8.13 -22.66
C PRO A 60 -6.99 -9.09 -23.38
N ASP A 61 -5.95 -8.58 -24.01
CA ASP A 61 -4.88 -9.38 -24.64
C ASP A 61 -3.79 -9.83 -23.68
N GLY A 62 -3.94 -9.52 -22.38
CA GLY A 62 -2.96 -9.83 -21.34
C GLY A 62 -1.81 -8.85 -21.24
N SER A 63 -1.76 -7.81 -22.09
CA SER A 63 -0.71 -6.79 -22.04
C SER A 63 -0.99 -5.73 -20.97
N TRP A 64 0.08 -5.11 -20.49
CA TRP A 64 0.01 -3.90 -19.65
C TRP A 64 1.22 -3.02 -19.94
N LYS A 65 1.09 -1.74 -19.64
CA LYS A 65 2.22 -0.81 -19.76
C LYS A 65 2.74 -0.46 -18.35
N THR A 66 4.00 -0.76 -18.10
CA THR A 66 4.68 -0.30 -16.89
C THR A 66 4.74 1.23 -16.88
N PRO A 67 4.33 1.90 -15.78
CA PRO A 67 4.46 3.34 -15.66
C PRO A 67 5.93 3.81 -15.77
N ASP A 68 6.14 5.02 -16.28
CA ASP A 68 7.46 5.60 -16.41
C ASP A 68 8.13 5.90 -15.06
N THR A 69 7.31 6.02 -14.00
CA THR A 69 7.75 6.26 -12.61
C THR A 69 7.29 5.14 -11.70
N LEU A 70 8.19 4.64 -10.89
CA LEU A 70 7.97 3.66 -9.84
C LEU A 70 8.29 4.28 -8.48
N TYR A 71 7.65 3.76 -7.43
CA TYR A 71 7.90 4.20 -6.06
C TYR A 71 8.47 3.04 -5.25
N LEU A 72 9.77 3.08 -4.99
CA LEU A 72 10.46 2.10 -4.14
C LEU A 72 9.94 2.22 -2.71
N GLN A 73 9.16 1.25 -2.28
CA GLN A 73 8.55 1.27 -0.94
C GLN A 73 9.55 0.83 0.12
N ALA A 74 10.29 -0.22 -0.20
CA ALA A 74 11.25 -0.80 0.71
C ALA A 74 12.25 -1.68 -0.06
N PHE A 75 13.43 -1.84 0.49
CA PHE A 75 14.45 -2.74 -0.06
C PHE A 75 15.29 -3.40 1.02
N TYR A 76 15.83 -4.54 0.67
CA TYR A 76 16.89 -5.25 1.37
C TYR A 76 17.97 -5.62 0.36
N ASN A 77 19.21 -5.34 0.69
CA ASN A 77 20.39 -5.83 0.01
C ASN A 77 21.48 -6.20 1.04
N PRO A 78 22.61 -6.84 0.64
CA PRO A 78 23.66 -7.26 1.57
C PRO A 78 24.26 -6.13 2.40
N LYS A 79 24.17 -4.89 1.95
CA LYS A 79 24.76 -3.72 2.64
C LYS A 79 23.79 -3.11 3.65
N HIS A 80 22.50 -3.00 3.30
CA HIS A 80 21.52 -2.36 4.18
C HIS A 80 20.08 -2.71 3.82
N THR A 81 19.19 -2.38 4.74
CA THR A 81 17.75 -2.52 4.62
C THR A 81 17.11 -1.19 4.94
N ALA A 82 16.18 -0.74 4.13
CA ALA A 82 15.44 0.49 4.37
C ALA A 82 13.99 0.42 3.88
N VAL A 83 13.15 1.21 4.53
CA VAL A 83 11.81 1.59 4.09
C VAL A 83 11.89 3.06 3.68
N LEU A 84 11.47 3.37 2.47
CA LEU A 84 11.54 4.72 1.91
C LEU A 84 10.23 5.47 2.02
N SER A 85 10.32 6.79 2.12
CA SER A 85 9.18 7.69 2.17
C SER A 85 9.44 8.98 1.40
N GLY A 86 8.38 9.68 1.03
CA GLY A 86 8.48 10.94 0.30
C GLY A 86 9.05 10.78 -1.11
N GLU A 87 9.69 11.81 -1.61
CA GLU A 87 10.24 11.88 -2.98
C GLU A 87 11.44 10.96 -3.20
N THR A 88 12.18 10.60 -2.14
CA THR A 88 13.35 9.70 -2.20
C THR A 88 13.00 8.31 -2.75
N ARG A 89 11.74 7.91 -2.68
CA ARG A 89 11.27 6.62 -3.21
C ARG A 89 10.96 6.62 -4.71
N ARG A 90 11.01 7.79 -5.37
CA ARG A 90 10.67 7.94 -6.78
C ARG A 90 11.83 7.51 -7.67
N ILE A 91 11.61 6.49 -8.49
CA ILE A 91 12.61 5.90 -9.40
C ILE A 91 12.01 5.86 -10.80
N ALA A 92 12.78 6.22 -11.81
CA ALA A 92 12.37 6.00 -13.20
C ALA A 92 12.35 4.48 -13.51
N SER A 93 11.39 4.01 -14.26
CA SER A 93 11.29 2.58 -14.61
C SER A 93 12.49 2.07 -15.41
N THR A 94 13.21 2.96 -16.10
CA THR A 94 14.47 2.66 -16.78
C THR A 94 15.62 2.41 -15.81
N ASP A 95 15.57 2.97 -14.61
CA ASP A 95 16.65 3.00 -13.64
C ASP A 95 16.50 1.94 -12.54
N ILE A 96 15.64 0.96 -12.79
CA ILE A 96 15.32 -0.12 -11.84
C ILE A 96 16.56 -0.89 -11.38
N PHE A 97 17.57 -0.99 -12.25
CA PHE A 97 18.84 -1.70 -11.99
C PHE A 97 20.02 -0.76 -11.73
N ASP A 98 19.86 0.53 -11.96
CA ASP A 98 20.92 1.53 -11.84
C ASP A 98 20.41 2.75 -11.06
N ASN A 99 20.28 2.57 -9.73
CA ASN A 99 19.92 3.63 -8.80
C ASN A 99 20.71 3.49 -7.50
N GLU A 100 20.69 4.52 -6.66
CA GLU A 100 21.47 4.58 -5.42
C GLU A 100 21.19 3.46 -4.41
N TYR A 101 20.03 2.75 -4.55
CA TYR A 101 19.59 1.67 -3.67
C TYR A 101 19.98 0.29 -4.19
N THR A 102 20.28 0.16 -5.49
CA THR A 102 20.66 -1.12 -6.08
C THR A 102 22.14 -1.39 -5.84
N GLY A 103 22.43 -2.42 -5.06
CA GLY A 103 23.82 -2.80 -4.70
C GLY A 103 24.32 -4.03 -5.48
N PHE A 104 24.15 -4.05 -6.80
CA PHE A 104 24.62 -5.17 -7.62
C PHE A 104 26.09 -4.97 -8.02
N GLU A 105 27.03 -5.51 -7.22
CA GLU A 105 28.48 -5.35 -7.46
C GLU A 105 29.11 -6.52 -8.23
N ASP A 106 28.50 -7.72 -8.20
CA ASP A 106 29.02 -8.95 -8.80
C ASP A 106 28.04 -9.55 -9.82
N ARG A 107 28.36 -10.73 -10.35
CA ARG A 107 27.41 -11.52 -11.13
C ARG A 107 26.19 -11.84 -10.30
N PHE A 108 25.03 -11.39 -10.75
CA PHE A 108 23.75 -11.60 -10.08
C PHE A 108 22.70 -12.11 -11.06
N THR A 109 21.73 -12.82 -10.52
CA THR A 109 20.51 -13.18 -11.24
C THR A 109 19.37 -12.39 -10.65
N VAL A 110 18.74 -11.54 -11.45
CA VAL A 110 17.58 -10.78 -11.03
C VAL A 110 16.33 -11.35 -11.66
N VAL A 111 15.33 -11.56 -10.84
CA VAL A 111 13.98 -11.92 -11.28
C VAL A 111 13.06 -10.74 -10.98
N ILE A 112 12.35 -10.29 -12.00
CA ILE A 112 11.29 -9.29 -11.89
C ILE A 112 9.97 -10.00 -11.99
N VAL A 113 9.12 -9.78 -10.98
CA VAL A 113 7.79 -10.36 -10.94
C VAL A 113 6.77 -9.24 -10.72
N PRO A 114 5.71 -9.16 -11.54
CA PRO A 114 4.65 -8.20 -11.30
C PRO A 114 3.90 -8.55 -10.01
N ILE A 115 3.56 -7.52 -9.24
CA ILE A 115 2.69 -7.61 -8.08
C ILE A 115 1.28 -7.32 -8.56
N PHE A 116 0.43 -8.33 -8.59
CA PHE A 116 -0.90 -8.20 -9.19
C PHE A 116 -2.00 -8.81 -8.32
N THR A 117 -3.23 -8.34 -8.53
CA THR A 117 -4.45 -8.96 -8.03
C THR A 117 -5.52 -8.89 -9.11
N ASN A 118 -6.14 -10.03 -9.43
CA ASN A 118 -7.12 -10.13 -10.51
C ASN A 118 -6.57 -9.51 -11.82
N GLU A 119 -7.17 -8.41 -12.26
CA GLU A 119 -6.88 -7.72 -13.53
C GLU A 119 -6.07 -6.43 -13.33
N GLN A 120 -5.43 -6.25 -12.17
CA GLN A 120 -4.68 -5.04 -11.85
C GLN A 120 -3.26 -5.35 -11.39
N HIS A 121 -2.31 -4.61 -11.93
CA HIS A 121 -0.92 -4.58 -11.46
C HIS A 121 -0.73 -3.43 -10.47
N HIS A 122 -0.12 -3.73 -9.34
CA HIS A 122 0.13 -2.76 -8.27
C HIS A 122 1.59 -2.30 -8.21
N GLY A 123 2.50 -3.04 -8.84
CA GLY A 123 3.93 -2.75 -8.79
C GLY A 123 4.78 -3.93 -9.25
N LEU A 124 6.04 -3.90 -8.87
CA LEU A 124 7.04 -4.91 -9.20
C LEU A 124 7.76 -5.39 -7.95
N PHE A 125 7.94 -6.69 -7.85
CA PHE A 125 8.87 -7.33 -6.93
C PHE A 125 10.14 -7.70 -7.70
N VAL A 126 11.26 -7.14 -7.30
CA VAL A 126 12.57 -7.42 -7.90
C VAL A 126 13.41 -8.11 -6.86
N CYS A 127 13.94 -9.29 -7.18
CA CYS A 127 14.73 -10.06 -6.23
C CYS A 127 15.94 -10.72 -6.87
N ASN A 128 16.98 -10.89 -6.07
CA ASN A 128 18.12 -11.75 -6.36
C ASN A 128 17.95 -13.06 -5.59
N THR A 129 17.91 -14.17 -6.30
CA THR A 129 17.72 -15.50 -5.71
C THR A 129 18.45 -16.57 -6.49
N ASP A 130 18.67 -17.71 -5.86
CA ASP A 130 19.20 -18.91 -6.51
C ASP A 130 18.08 -19.87 -6.97
N VAL A 131 18.48 -20.90 -7.72
CA VAL A 131 17.55 -21.88 -8.31
C VAL A 131 16.72 -22.63 -7.26
N ASN A 132 17.25 -22.82 -6.05
CA ASN A 132 16.57 -23.59 -5.00
C ASN A 132 15.36 -22.83 -4.43
N HIS A 133 15.36 -21.49 -4.54
CA HIS A 133 14.32 -20.61 -4.00
C HIS A 133 13.30 -20.12 -5.06
N PHE A 134 13.44 -20.54 -6.32
CA PHE A 134 12.49 -20.11 -7.37
C PHE A 134 11.03 -20.46 -7.06
N GLY A 135 10.78 -21.58 -6.39
CA GLY A 135 9.43 -21.97 -5.97
C GLY A 135 8.73 -20.95 -5.06
N HIS A 136 9.51 -20.14 -4.34
CA HIS A 136 8.96 -19.13 -3.43
C HIS A 136 8.54 -17.82 -4.14
N ILE A 137 9.07 -17.56 -5.34
CA ILE A 137 8.84 -16.30 -6.06
C ILE A 137 7.35 -16.10 -6.35
N TYR A 138 6.71 -17.10 -6.94
CA TYR A 138 5.28 -17.02 -7.30
C TYR A 138 4.39 -16.82 -6.07
N THR A 139 4.59 -17.61 -5.03
CA THR A 139 3.83 -17.51 -3.79
C THR A 139 4.05 -16.16 -3.12
N THR A 140 5.29 -15.67 -3.08
CA THR A 140 5.63 -14.35 -2.57
C THR A 140 4.92 -13.24 -3.34
N SER A 141 4.93 -13.29 -4.68
CA SER A 141 4.25 -12.31 -5.54
C SER A 141 2.75 -12.25 -5.25
N LEU A 142 2.08 -13.41 -5.08
CA LEU A 142 0.66 -13.46 -4.72
C LEU A 142 0.37 -12.81 -3.37
N HIS A 143 1.17 -13.10 -2.34
CA HIS A 143 0.99 -12.52 -1.01
C HIS A 143 1.29 -11.02 -1.00
N LEU A 144 2.30 -10.57 -1.73
CA LEU A 144 2.58 -9.15 -1.93
C LEU A 144 1.40 -8.46 -2.65
N GLY A 145 0.86 -9.06 -3.70
CA GLY A 145 -0.32 -8.56 -4.40
C GLY A 145 -1.52 -8.37 -3.47
N ALA A 146 -1.84 -9.38 -2.68
CA ALA A 146 -2.89 -9.30 -1.68
C ALA A 146 -2.63 -8.19 -0.65
N SER A 147 -1.38 -8.04 -0.21
CA SER A 147 -0.97 -7.00 0.74
C SER A 147 -1.11 -5.60 0.15
N PHE A 148 -0.64 -5.38 -1.07
CA PHE A 148 -0.77 -4.08 -1.76
C PHE A 148 -2.24 -3.72 -2.00
N LYS A 149 -3.06 -4.68 -2.42
CA LYS A 149 -4.51 -4.46 -2.59
C LYS A 149 -5.18 -4.08 -1.28
N TYR A 150 -4.87 -4.79 -0.19
CA TYR A 150 -5.40 -4.46 1.12
C TYR A 150 -5.02 -3.05 1.57
N LEU A 151 -3.74 -2.66 1.44
CA LEU A 151 -3.27 -1.32 1.79
C LEU A 151 -3.96 -0.23 0.95
N SER A 152 -4.18 -0.49 -0.34
CA SER A 152 -4.92 0.43 -1.23
C SER A 152 -6.36 0.61 -0.76
N LEU A 153 -7.08 -0.48 -0.48
CA LEU A 153 -8.46 -0.43 0.01
C LEU A 153 -8.56 0.25 1.38
N LEU A 154 -7.61 0.00 2.27
CA LEU A 154 -7.57 0.64 3.58
C LEU A 154 -7.37 2.16 3.45
N LYS A 155 -6.48 2.60 2.56
CA LYS A 155 -6.28 4.02 2.27
C LYS A 155 -7.55 4.67 1.73
N GLU A 156 -8.21 4.04 0.77
CA GLU A 156 -9.47 4.51 0.20
C GLU A 156 -10.57 4.62 1.28
N GLN A 157 -10.68 3.62 2.13
CA GLN A 157 -11.65 3.61 3.25
C GLN A 157 -11.41 4.78 4.22
N ILE A 158 -10.14 5.04 4.57
CA ILE A 158 -9.78 6.17 5.46
C ILE A 158 -10.17 7.49 4.81
N GLN A 159 -9.81 7.71 3.55
CA GLN A 159 -10.14 8.94 2.81
C GLN A 159 -11.66 9.14 2.71
N THR A 160 -12.41 8.09 2.37
CA THR A 160 -13.88 8.16 2.30
C THR A 160 -14.50 8.52 3.65
N LYS A 161 -13.98 7.94 4.74
CA LYS A 161 -14.44 8.25 6.09
C LYS A 161 -14.17 9.71 6.45
N GLU A 162 -13.00 10.24 6.13
CA GLU A 162 -12.64 11.64 6.38
C GLU A 162 -13.57 12.60 5.61
N GLN A 163 -13.83 12.31 4.32
CA GLN A 163 -14.77 13.09 3.51
C GLN A 163 -16.18 13.05 4.08
N LEU A 164 -16.64 11.90 4.53
CA LEU A 164 -17.97 11.77 5.16
C LEU A 164 -18.08 12.60 6.44
N VAL A 165 -17.05 12.58 7.29
CA VAL A 165 -17.03 13.40 8.52
C VAL A 165 -17.08 14.88 8.20
N MET A 166 -16.30 15.34 7.20
CA MET A 166 -16.35 16.73 6.74
C MET A 166 -17.74 17.13 6.26
N SER A 167 -18.36 16.28 5.44
CA SER A 167 -19.73 16.54 4.92
C SER A 167 -20.78 16.57 6.03
N LEU A 168 -20.68 15.70 7.02
CA LEU A 168 -21.59 15.70 8.17
C LEU A 168 -21.46 16.98 9.01
N ASN A 169 -20.23 17.46 9.23
CA ASN A 169 -19.99 18.72 9.95
C ASN A 169 -20.58 19.91 9.19
N GLU A 170 -20.38 19.98 7.88
CA GLU A 170 -20.97 21.03 7.03
C GLU A 170 -22.51 21.04 7.08
N ILE A 171 -23.12 19.84 7.02
CA ILE A 171 -24.58 19.72 7.16
C ILE A 171 -25.04 20.17 8.55
N HIS A 172 -24.29 19.83 9.59
CA HIS A 172 -24.62 20.24 10.96
C HIS A 172 -24.59 21.76 11.12
N GLU A 173 -23.52 22.41 10.67
CA GLU A 173 -23.39 23.87 10.68
C GLU A 173 -24.51 24.57 9.92
N LYS A 174 -24.85 24.06 8.71
CA LYS A 174 -25.97 24.60 7.92
C LYS A 174 -27.31 24.43 8.63
N ASN A 175 -27.54 23.31 9.30
CA ASN A 175 -28.77 23.07 10.05
C ASN A 175 -28.86 24.00 11.27
N GLU A 176 -27.78 24.22 11.99
CA GLU A 176 -27.74 25.19 13.10
C GLU A 176 -28.06 26.62 12.62
N LEU A 177 -27.44 27.03 11.48
CA LEU A 177 -27.73 28.31 10.88
C LEU A 177 -29.22 28.44 10.47
N LEU A 178 -29.76 27.43 9.78
CA LEU A 178 -31.17 27.43 9.39
C LEU A 178 -32.11 27.46 10.60
N ASN A 179 -31.81 26.72 11.67
CA ASN A 179 -32.56 26.78 12.90
C ASN A 179 -32.52 28.18 13.53
N HIS A 180 -31.34 28.83 13.57
CA HIS A 180 -31.20 30.17 14.07
C HIS A 180 -32.03 31.17 13.25
N LEU A 181 -31.94 31.13 11.92
CA LEU A 181 -32.71 31.99 11.03
C LEU A 181 -34.23 31.71 11.13
N SER A 182 -34.62 30.46 11.34
CA SER A 182 -36.03 30.07 11.47
C SER A 182 -36.67 30.47 12.83
N THR A 183 -35.86 30.60 13.88
CA THR A 183 -36.33 30.84 15.26
C THR A 183 -36.08 32.23 15.78
N SER A 184 -35.20 33.00 15.10
CA SER A 184 -34.86 34.40 15.45
C SER A 184 -35.51 35.37 14.48
N ASP A 185 -35.84 36.57 14.99
CA ASP A 185 -36.25 37.71 14.20
C ASP A 185 -35.00 38.51 13.76
N GLU A 186 -34.74 38.60 12.44
CA GLU A 186 -33.52 39.21 11.88
C GLU A 186 -33.25 40.65 12.38
N PRO A 187 -34.27 41.55 12.51
CA PRO A 187 -34.02 42.94 12.94
C PRO A 187 -33.65 43.07 14.41
N THR A 188 -34.14 42.17 15.28
CA THR A 188 -34.03 42.34 16.75
C THR A 188 -33.14 41.27 17.41
N GLY A 189 -32.84 40.14 16.74
CA GLY A 189 -32.10 39.01 17.29
C GLY A 189 -32.82 38.24 18.40
N VAL A 190 -34.09 38.59 18.65
CA VAL A 190 -34.91 37.90 19.68
C VAL A 190 -35.65 36.71 19.04
N ASN A 191 -36.02 35.71 19.84
CA ASN A 191 -36.82 34.58 19.35
C ASN A 191 -38.12 35.11 18.69
N ASN A 192 -38.38 34.64 17.47
CA ASN A 192 -39.65 34.88 16.81
C ASN A 192 -40.76 34.03 17.45
N ARG A 193 -42.01 34.12 17.00
CA ARG A 193 -43.15 33.41 17.52
C ARG A 193 -42.93 31.88 17.55
N ARG A 194 -42.22 31.34 16.54
CA ARG A 194 -41.90 29.91 16.46
C ARG A 194 -40.85 29.52 17.49
N GLY A 195 -39.77 30.29 17.62
CA GLY A 195 -38.73 30.02 18.60
C GLY A 195 -39.20 30.16 20.06
N LEU A 196 -40.26 30.94 20.31
CA LEU A 196 -40.92 31.00 21.64
C LEU A 196 -41.75 29.74 21.91
N MET A 197 -42.42 29.19 20.89
CA MET A 197 -43.28 28.00 21.04
C MET A 197 -42.48 26.70 21.20
N GLU A 198 -41.26 26.62 20.69
CA GLU A 198 -40.39 25.43 20.85
C GLU A 198 -39.73 25.33 22.24
N LYS A 199 -39.81 26.39 23.08
CA LYS A 199 -39.24 26.44 24.44
C LYS A 199 -40.27 26.27 25.55
N VAL A 200 -41.54 26.06 25.22
CA VAL A 200 -42.62 25.77 26.15
C VAL A 200 -43.01 24.33 26.05
#